data_5874099955437b3ba811528db63c6a46
#
_entry.id   5874099955437b3ba811528db63c6a46
#
_cell.length_a   1.000
_cell.length_b   1.000
_cell.length_c   1.000
_cell.angle_alpha   90.00
_cell.angle_beta   90.00
_cell.angle_gamma   90.00
#
_symmetry.space_group_name_H-M   'P 1'
#
loop_
_entity.id
_entity.type
_entity.pdbx_description
1 polymer ?
#
loop_
_entity_poly.entity_id
_entity_poly.type
_entity_poly.pdbx_seq_one_letter_code
_entity_poly.pdbx_strand_id
1 'polypeptide(L)'
;MFTCIGANTYSDIPIQESGRIKPLDTYARNQLLLLYGKTSYVDDDKKIEAVDWLVDLLVNPFDELDKKIFYISNWENSPEVEVSLGLDINESHRYSFYEIIEGFKNNQNLLDGLKLKSEDSFTNVERQIINVYNKLILFDEIAHSFTCFFPLIEISDESIRKSLGLVGDKVSYSFFVRNVELFSPLMQDLIETKPENWTAKHYELQYIVTSLHEIERYKYAKAIKIIPPIKDNDNWLSPWDIMDHKIITEDQIKLIADLEYAVQASLENSDNIAEYIVDYKNKLKSDI
;
A
#
# COMPACT_ATOMS: atom_id res chain seq x y z
N MET A 1 1.53 18.53 5.10
CA MET A 1 0.55 19.39 4.38
C MET A 1 0.94 19.36 2.93
N PHE A 2 0.37 18.43 2.16
CA PHE A 2 0.63 18.35 0.71
C PHE A 2 0.16 19.66 0.07
N THR A 3 1.10 20.41 -0.50
CA THR A 3 0.78 21.53 -1.38
C THR A 3 -0.01 20.95 -2.56
N CYS A 4 -1.20 21.49 -2.80
CA CYS A 4 -2.14 21.11 -3.84
C CYS A 4 -1.48 20.95 -5.22
N ILE A 5 -0.92 19.77 -5.47
CA ILE A 5 -0.84 19.25 -6.84
C ILE A 5 -2.29 18.90 -7.11
N GLY A 6 -2.95 19.66 -7.98
CA GLY A 6 -4.40 19.63 -8.08
C GLY A 6 -4.92 18.20 -8.25
N ALA A 7 -6.02 17.86 -7.61
CA ALA A 7 -6.74 16.57 -7.69
C ALA A 7 -6.85 16.00 -9.12
N ASN A 8 -6.74 16.85 -10.14
CA ASN A 8 -6.73 16.48 -11.55
C ASN A 8 -5.52 15.65 -11.99
N THR A 9 -4.39 15.66 -11.28
CA THR A 9 -3.17 14.95 -11.73
C THR A 9 -3.28 13.45 -11.61
N TYR A 10 -3.98 12.94 -10.57
CA TYR A 10 -4.13 11.51 -10.30
C TYR A 10 -5.48 10.94 -10.76
N SER A 11 -6.51 11.78 -10.87
CA SER A 11 -7.91 11.37 -11.01
C SER A 11 -8.18 10.44 -12.18
N ASP A 12 -7.49 10.62 -13.29
CA ASP A 12 -7.69 9.89 -14.56
C ASP A 12 -6.70 8.72 -14.76
N ILE A 13 -5.84 8.41 -13.77
CA ILE A 13 -5.00 7.22 -13.82
C ILE A 13 -5.90 5.99 -13.93
N PRO A 14 -5.71 5.12 -14.94
CA PRO A 14 -6.51 3.91 -15.06
C PRO A 14 -6.11 2.87 -14.01
N ILE A 15 -7.11 2.26 -13.39
CA ILE A 15 -6.96 1.15 -12.42
C ILE A 15 -7.97 0.06 -12.74
N GLN A 16 -7.59 -1.20 -12.58
CA GLN A 16 -8.53 -2.31 -12.70
C GLN A 16 -9.13 -2.68 -11.33
N GLU A 17 -10.47 -2.69 -11.26
CA GLU A 17 -11.21 -3.21 -10.12
C GLU A 17 -12.35 -4.11 -10.62
N SER A 18 -12.48 -5.31 -10.05
CA SER A 18 -13.52 -6.29 -10.41
C SER A 18 -13.58 -6.56 -11.92
N GLY A 19 -12.41 -6.68 -12.57
CA GLY A 19 -12.29 -6.97 -14.01
C GLY A 19 -12.58 -5.77 -14.93
N ARG A 20 -12.82 -4.58 -14.41
CA ARG A 20 -13.10 -3.36 -15.19
C ARG A 20 -12.04 -2.30 -14.97
N ILE A 21 -11.61 -1.66 -16.06
CA ILE A 21 -10.73 -0.49 -15.98
C ILE A 21 -11.59 0.75 -15.71
N LYS A 22 -11.19 1.54 -14.75
CA LYS A 22 -11.87 2.78 -14.33
C LYS A 22 -10.84 3.84 -13.93
N PRO A 23 -11.21 5.13 -13.89
CA PRO A 23 -10.35 6.18 -13.34
C PRO A 23 -10.07 5.95 -11.85
N LEU A 24 -8.88 6.33 -11.38
CA LEU A 24 -8.48 6.24 -9.97
C LEU A 24 -9.44 7.01 -9.05
N ASP A 25 -9.98 8.17 -9.49
CA ASP A 25 -11.01 8.90 -8.73
C ASP A 25 -12.26 8.04 -8.48
N THR A 26 -12.71 7.29 -9.49
CA THR A 26 -13.86 6.38 -9.31
C THR A 26 -13.56 5.26 -8.33
N TYR A 27 -12.35 4.69 -8.39
CA TYR A 27 -11.90 3.70 -7.42
C TYR A 27 -11.87 4.29 -6.01
N ALA A 28 -11.23 5.43 -5.83
CA ALA A 28 -11.10 6.12 -4.55
C ALA A 28 -12.47 6.42 -3.91
N ARG A 29 -13.43 6.93 -4.70
CA ARG A 29 -14.81 7.17 -4.23
C ARG A 29 -15.50 5.89 -3.78
N ASN A 30 -15.30 4.77 -4.47
CA ASN A 30 -15.87 3.49 -4.08
C ASN A 30 -15.28 3.01 -2.75
N GLN A 31 -13.95 3.12 -2.57
CA GLN A 31 -13.29 2.69 -1.35
C GLN A 31 -13.69 3.58 -0.15
N LEU A 32 -13.69 4.90 -0.34
CA LEU A 32 -14.08 5.82 0.72
C LEU A 32 -15.57 5.67 1.08
N LEU A 33 -16.45 5.44 0.08
CA LEU A 33 -17.85 5.14 0.33
C LEU A 33 -18.02 3.86 1.15
N LEU A 34 -17.24 2.81 0.84
CA LEU A 34 -17.27 1.53 1.58
C LEU A 34 -16.79 1.71 3.03
N LEU A 35 -15.70 2.44 3.24
CA LEU A 35 -15.08 2.61 4.57
C LEU A 35 -15.83 3.66 5.39
N TYR A 36 -16.00 4.86 4.85
CA TYR A 36 -16.47 6.05 5.56
C TYR A 36 -17.98 6.31 5.42
N GLY A 37 -18.63 5.71 4.41
CA GLY A 37 -20.03 5.89 4.10
C GLY A 37 -20.34 7.12 3.25
N LYS A 38 -19.33 7.85 2.76
CA LYS A 38 -19.45 9.01 1.87
C LYS A 38 -18.28 9.01 0.86
N THR A 39 -18.42 9.78 -0.23
CA THR A 39 -17.38 9.91 -1.29
C THR A 39 -16.39 11.05 -1.06
N SER A 40 -16.48 11.72 0.07
CA SER A 40 -15.52 12.70 0.60
C SER A 40 -15.68 12.75 2.11
N TYR A 41 -14.68 13.23 2.83
CA TYR A 41 -14.78 13.42 4.28
C TYR A 41 -14.31 14.83 4.68
N VAL A 42 -14.54 15.20 5.93
CA VAL A 42 -14.11 16.48 6.50
C VAL A 42 -13.07 16.18 7.57
N ASP A 43 -11.91 16.80 7.45
CA ASP A 43 -10.82 16.77 8.39
C ASP A 43 -10.44 18.20 8.75
N ASP A 44 -10.48 18.56 10.03
CA ASP A 44 -10.24 19.93 10.53
C ASP A 44 -10.96 21.02 9.71
N ASP A 45 -12.27 20.85 9.51
CA ASP A 45 -13.15 21.73 8.70
C ASP A 45 -12.79 21.82 7.21
N LYS A 46 -11.82 21.06 6.72
CA LYS A 46 -11.46 20.97 5.31
C LYS A 46 -12.09 19.74 4.66
N LYS A 47 -12.79 19.97 3.54
CA LYS A 47 -13.25 18.85 2.70
C LYS A 47 -12.09 18.20 1.98
N ILE A 48 -11.95 16.89 2.14
CA ILE A 48 -10.97 16.03 1.47
C ILE A 48 -11.70 15.20 0.42
N GLU A 49 -11.28 15.30 -0.81
CA GLU A 49 -11.81 14.48 -1.91
C GLU A 49 -11.28 13.04 -1.82
N ALA A 50 -12.03 12.08 -2.35
CA ALA A 50 -11.66 10.67 -2.23
C ALA A 50 -10.31 10.34 -2.86
N VAL A 51 -9.96 10.95 -4.00
CA VAL A 51 -8.68 10.70 -4.67
C VAL A 51 -7.52 11.28 -3.86
N ASP A 52 -7.68 12.44 -3.22
CA ASP A 52 -6.65 13.02 -2.35
C ASP A 52 -6.41 12.13 -1.14
N TRP A 53 -7.49 11.66 -0.48
CA TRP A 53 -7.40 10.69 0.60
C TRP A 53 -6.68 9.39 0.17
N LEU A 54 -7.02 8.84 -1.00
CA LEU A 54 -6.40 7.61 -1.47
C LEU A 54 -4.89 7.80 -1.72
N VAL A 55 -4.50 8.93 -2.33
CA VAL A 55 -3.07 9.24 -2.57
C VAL A 55 -2.34 9.41 -1.24
N ASP A 56 -2.92 10.15 -0.27
CA ASP A 56 -2.33 10.29 1.06
C ASP A 56 -2.15 8.92 1.73
N LEU A 57 -3.15 8.04 1.67
CA LEU A 57 -3.06 6.68 2.21
C LEU A 57 -1.98 5.84 1.53
N LEU A 58 -1.77 6.00 0.22
CA LEU A 58 -0.75 5.25 -0.53
C LEU A 58 0.68 5.73 -0.28
N VAL A 59 0.89 7.03 0.00
CA VAL A 59 2.23 7.60 0.15
C VAL A 59 2.62 7.91 1.61
N ASN A 60 1.63 8.12 2.48
CA ASN A 60 1.81 8.38 3.92
C ASN A 60 0.85 7.54 4.78
N PRO A 61 0.88 6.21 4.67
CA PRO A 61 -0.09 5.34 5.35
C PRO A 61 -0.16 5.58 6.85
N PHE A 62 0.95 5.88 7.51
CA PHE A 62 0.98 6.07 8.97
C PHE A 62 0.16 7.26 9.45
N ASP A 63 0.08 8.34 8.66
CA ASP A 63 -0.71 9.53 9.00
C ASP A 63 -2.22 9.27 8.87
N GLU A 64 -2.59 8.24 8.10
CA GLU A 64 -3.99 7.87 7.86
C GLU A 64 -4.55 6.88 8.90
N LEU A 65 -3.69 6.17 9.66
CA LEU A 65 -4.11 5.11 10.60
C LEU A 65 -4.92 5.65 11.79
N ASP A 66 -4.67 6.90 12.22
CA ASP A 66 -5.40 7.55 13.33
C ASP A 66 -6.67 8.26 12.87
N LYS A 67 -6.87 8.43 11.55
CA LYS A 67 -8.07 9.10 11.03
C LYS A 67 -9.31 8.23 11.19
N LYS A 68 -10.42 8.84 11.62
CA LYS A 68 -11.68 8.15 11.87
C LYS A 68 -12.44 7.85 10.57
N ILE A 69 -11.88 6.96 9.76
CA ILE A 69 -12.37 6.58 8.43
C ILE A 69 -13.38 5.42 8.48
N PHE A 70 -13.33 4.58 9.50
CA PHE A 70 -14.19 3.40 9.57
C PHE A 70 -15.57 3.75 10.14
N TYR A 71 -16.55 3.79 9.26
CA TYR A 71 -17.95 3.95 9.65
C TYR A 71 -18.57 2.59 9.98
N ILE A 72 -19.06 2.43 11.21
CA ILE A 72 -19.87 1.29 11.63
C ILE A 72 -21.33 1.71 11.51
N SER A 73 -22.04 1.11 10.54
CA SER A 73 -23.45 1.39 10.34
C SER A 73 -24.25 0.86 11.52
N ASN A 74 -24.96 1.76 12.20
CA ASN A 74 -25.83 1.39 13.30
C ASN A 74 -27.24 1.11 12.76
N TRP A 75 -27.48 -0.15 12.34
CA TRP A 75 -28.79 -0.60 11.95
C TRP A 75 -29.68 -0.67 13.19
N GLU A 76 -30.81 -0.01 13.19
CA GLU A 76 -31.78 0.02 14.31
C GLU A 76 -31.34 0.78 15.59
N ASN A 77 -30.40 1.71 15.49
CA ASN A 77 -29.85 2.47 16.64
C ASN A 77 -29.29 1.58 17.79
N SER A 78 -28.79 0.40 17.47
CA SER A 78 -28.17 -0.48 18.46
C SER A 78 -26.63 -0.53 18.28
N PRO A 79 -25.85 -0.18 19.30
CA PRO A 79 -24.38 -0.19 19.22
C PRO A 79 -23.78 -1.59 19.46
N GLU A 80 -24.49 -2.65 19.05
CA GLU A 80 -24.10 -4.01 19.39
C GLU A 80 -22.73 -4.42 18.78
N VAL A 81 -22.39 -3.87 17.60
CA VAL A 81 -21.09 -4.11 16.96
C VAL A 81 -19.98 -3.44 17.76
N GLU A 82 -20.16 -2.17 18.12
CA GLU A 82 -19.20 -1.42 18.92
C GLU A 82 -19.01 -2.07 20.30
N VAL A 83 -20.09 -2.46 20.96
CA VAL A 83 -20.05 -3.17 22.25
C VAL A 83 -19.30 -4.49 22.11
N SER A 84 -19.57 -5.27 21.06
CA SER A 84 -18.92 -6.55 20.81
C SER A 84 -17.42 -6.41 20.58
N LEU A 85 -16.98 -5.29 19.98
CA LEU A 85 -15.58 -4.97 19.76
C LEU A 85 -14.94 -4.20 20.93
N GLY A 86 -15.74 -3.81 21.95
CA GLY A 86 -15.26 -3.02 23.09
C GLY A 86 -14.84 -1.59 22.69
N LEU A 87 -15.48 -1.02 21.66
CA LEU A 87 -15.22 0.34 21.21
C LEU A 87 -15.99 1.36 22.03
N ASP A 88 -15.41 2.51 22.27
CA ASP A 88 -16.09 3.64 22.87
C ASP A 88 -17.15 4.21 21.91
N ILE A 89 -18.42 4.12 22.28
CA ILE A 89 -19.53 4.54 21.45
C ILE A 89 -19.50 6.07 21.30
N ASN A 90 -19.48 6.55 20.05
CA ASN A 90 -19.51 7.97 19.74
C ASN A 90 -20.65 8.31 18.77
N GLU A 91 -21.09 9.55 18.76
CA GLU A 91 -22.23 10.02 17.95
C GLU A 91 -22.01 9.85 16.43
N SER A 92 -20.76 9.85 15.99
CA SER A 92 -20.42 9.71 14.56
C SER A 92 -20.35 8.26 14.09
N HIS A 93 -20.25 7.29 15.01
CA HIS A 93 -19.99 5.87 14.75
C HIS A 93 -18.79 5.66 13.83
N ARG A 94 -17.75 6.50 13.98
CA ARG A 94 -16.51 6.44 13.18
C ARG A 94 -15.32 6.21 14.07
N TYR A 95 -14.45 5.35 13.58
CA TYR A 95 -13.28 4.83 14.30
C TYR A 95 -12.05 4.89 13.42
N SER A 96 -10.89 4.93 14.05
CA SER A 96 -9.60 4.81 13.38
C SER A 96 -9.23 3.34 13.16
N PHE A 97 -8.21 3.11 12.33
CA PHE A 97 -7.66 1.77 12.16
C PHE A 97 -7.18 1.17 13.48
N TYR A 98 -6.51 1.98 14.31
CA TYR A 98 -5.99 1.51 15.60
C TYR A 98 -7.10 1.14 16.57
N GLU A 99 -8.18 1.93 16.67
CA GLU A 99 -9.32 1.60 17.53
C GLU A 99 -9.94 0.27 17.12
N ILE A 100 -10.16 0.04 15.81
CA ILE A 100 -10.77 -1.20 15.31
C ILE A 100 -9.85 -2.41 15.53
N ILE A 101 -8.55 -2.30 15.19
CA ILE A 101 -7.62 -3.42 15.34
C ILE A 101 -7.42 -3.79 16.81
N GLU A 102 -7.40 -2.81 17.72
CA GLU A 102 -7.34 -3.05 19.16
C GLU A 102 -8.59 -3.77 19.66
N GLY A 103 -9.78 -3.33 19.18
CA GLY A 103 -11.04 -4.02 19.47
C GLY A 103 -11.00 -5.50 19.08
N PHE A 104 -10.50 -5.84 17.91
CA PHE A 104 -10.33 -7.23 17.47
C PHE A 104 -9.25 -7.98 18.26
N LYS A 105 -8.13 -7.35 18.60
CA LYS A 105 -7.07 -7.97 19.42
C LYS A 105 -7.56 -8.33 20.81
N ASN A 106 -8.35 -7.45 21.42
CA ASN A 106 -8.89 -7.67 22.75
C ASN A 106 -10.02 -8.72 22.77
N ASN A 107 -10.63 -8.98 21.60
CA ASN A 107 -11.75 -9.91 21.44
C ASN A 107 -11.43 -11.04 20.42
N GLN A 108 -10.24 -11.64 20.48
CA GLN A 108 -9.78 -12.69 19.55
C GLN A 108 -10.75 -13.87 19.44
N ASN A 109 -11.35 -14.27 20.56
CA ASN A 109 -12.33 -15.37 20.60
C ASN A 109 -13.56 -15.10 19.71
N LEU A 110 -13.89 -13.82 19.46
CA LEU A 110 -15.01 -13.43 18.60
C LEU A 110 -14.75 -13.86 17.14
N LEU A 111 -13.59 -13.51 16.58
CA LEU A 111 -13.22 -13.92 15.21
C LEU A 111 -13.07 -15.43 15.08
N ASP A 112 -12.46 -16.08 16.06
CA ASP A 112 -12.27 -17.53 16.05
C ASP A 112 -13.62 -18.27 16.13
N GLY A 113 -14.57 -17.76 16.92
CA GLY A 113 -15.94 -18.27 16.96
C GLY A 113 -16.67 -18.10 15.62
N LEU A 114 -16.47 -16.96 14.92
CA LEU A 114 -17.10 -16.70 13.63
C LEU A 114 -16.52 -17.59 12.52
N LYS A 115 -15.23 -17.88 12.54
CA LYS A 115 -14.57 -18.79 11.57
C LYS A 115 -15.10 -20.24 11.63
N LEU A 116 -15.65 -20.64 12.77
CA LEU A 116 -16.21 -21.98 12.98
C LEU A 116 -17.68 -22.11 12.53
N LYS A 117 -18.35 -21.00 12.22
CA LYS A 117 -19.75 -20.97 11.79
C LYS A 117 -19.85 -20.97 10.26
N SER A 118 -20.96 -21.53 9.74
CA SER A 118 -21.31 -21.32 8.33
C SER A 118 -21.89 -19.91 8.14
N GLU A 119 -21.62 -19.28 7.00
CA GLU A 119 -22.09 -17.91 6.68
C GLU A 119 -23.61 -17.75 6.79
N ASP A 120 -24.37 -18.80 6.44
CA ASP A 120 -25.83 -18.81 6.51
C ASP A 120 -26.37 -18.75 7.96
N SER A 121 -25.54 -19.12 8.94
CA SER A 121 -25.91 -19.12 10.37
C SER A 121 -25.58 -17.80 11.10
N PHE A 122 -24.95 -16.82 10.41
CA PHE A 122 -24.57 -15.56 11.05
C PHE A 122 -25.80 -14.71 11.39
N THR A 123 -25.80 -14.16 12.60
CA THR A 123 -26.70 -13.07 12.99
C THR A 123 -26.38 -11.79 12.23
N ASN A 124 -27.27 -10.79 12.27
CA ASN A 124 -27.02 -9.48 11.64
C ASN A 124 -25.79 -8.79 12.26
N VAL A 125 -25.60 -8.90 13.55
CA VAL A 125 -24.42 -8.34 14.28
C VAL A 125 -23.13 -9.03 13.80
N GLU A 126 -23.12 -10.35 13.73
CA GLU A 126 -21.97 -11.13 13.26
C GLU A 126 -21.59 -10.80 11.82
N ARG A 127 -22.58 -10.62 10.91
CA ARG A 127 -22.32 -10.16 9.53
C ARG A 127 -21.69 -8.77 9.51
N GLN A 128 -22.14 -7.85 10.37
CA GLN A 128 -21.56 -6.52 10.48
C GLN A 128 -20.13 -6.56 11.03
N ILE A 129 -19.84 -7.39 12.03
CA ILE A 129 -18.48 -7.58 12.57
C ILE A 129 -17.54 -8.09 11.47
N ILE A 130 -17.96 -9.08 10.68
CA ILE A 130 -17.19 -9.57 9.54
C ILE A 130 -16.98 -8.47 8.49
N ASN A 131 -18.00 -7.66 8.22
CA ASN A 131 -17.88 -6.52 7.30
C ASN A 131 -16.84 -5.50 7.81
N VAL A 132 -16.84 -5.17 9.10
CA VAL A 132 -15.82 -4.29 9.72
C VAL A 132 -14.43 -4.90 9.58
N TYR A 133 -14.29 -6.20 9.83
CA TYR A 133 -13.03 -6.91 9.65
C TYR A 133 -12.54 -6.88 8.19
N ASN A 134 -13.42 -7.12 7.22
CA ASN A 134 -13.07 -7.05 5.80
C ASN A 134 -12.68 -5.63 5.36
N LYS A 135 -13.33 -4.59 5.92
CA LYS A 135 -12.92 -3.19 5.71
C LYS A 135 -11.53 -2.92 6.25
N LEU A 136 -11.19 -3.48 7.42
CA LEU A 136 -9.86 -3.35 8.02
C LEU A 136 -8.80 -3.97 7.12
N ILE A 137 -9.03 -5.20 6.62
CA ILE A 137 -8.12 -5.88 5.69
C ILE A 137 -7.94 -5.07 4.40
N LEU A 138 -9.03 -4.60 3.81
CA LEU A 138 -8.98 -3.81 2.58
C LEU A 138 -8.19 -2.50 2.76
N PHE A 139 -8.41 -1.80 3.87
CA PHE A 139 -7.67 -0.58 4.20
C PHE A 139 -6.17 -0.88 4.33
N ASP A 140 -5.82 -1.94 5.05
CA ASP A 140 -4.45 -2.38 5.25
C ASP A 140 -3.77 -2.77 3.92
N GLU A 141 -4.47 -3.50 3.04
CA GLU A 141 -3.98 -3.80 1.69
C GLU A 141 -3.72 -2.54 0.85
N ILE A 142 -4.63 -1.56 0.90
CA ILE A 142 -4.45 -0.29 0.19
C ILE A 142 -3.25 0.46 0.76
N ALA A 143 -3.19 0.62 2.09
CA ALA A 143 -2.15 1.35 2.79
C ALA A 143 -0.73 0.81 2.48
N HIS A 144 -0.60 -0.50 2.28
CA HIS A 144 0.69 -1.14 2.02
C HIS A 144 0.97 -1.45 0.54
N SER A 145 0.06 -1.06 -0.37
CA SER A 145 0.22 -1.36 -1.81
C SER A 145 1.48 -0.74 -2.42
N PHE A 146 1.97 0.38 -1.89
CA PHE A 146 3.16 1.09 -2.38
C PHE A 146 4.38 0.96 -1.47
N THR A 147 4.34 0.15 -0.44
CA THR A 147 5.48 -0.04 0.50
C THR A 147 6.76 -0.48 -0.22
N CYS A 148 6.66 -1.22 -1.33
CA CYS A 148 7.82 -1.61 -2.14
C CYS A 148 8.57 -0.43 -2.77
N PHE A 149 7.97 0.77 -2.84
CA PHE A 149 8.57 1.97 -3.41
C PHE A 149 9.21 2.89 -2.36
N PHE A 150 8.94 2.66 -1.07
CA PHE A 150 9.47 3.51 -0.01
C PHE A 150 10.96 3.26 0.19
N PRO A 151 11.78 4.31 0.34
CA PRO A 151 13.24 4.19 0.57
C PRO A 151 13.52 3.79 2.03
N LEU A 152 13.16 2.55 2.39
CA LEU A 152 13.23 2.03 3.75
C LEU A 152 14.56 1.35 4.09
N ILE A 153 15.40 1.06 3.09
CA ILE A 153 16.65 0.33 3.28
C ILE A 153 17.79 1.33 3.25
N GLU A 154 18.44 1.53 4.39
CA GLU A 154 19.61 2.40 4.50
C GLU A 154 20.88 1.63 4.21
N ILE A 155 21.78 2.19 3.39
CA ILE A 155 23.08 1.61 3.01
C ILE A 155 24.18 2.57 3.44
N SER A 156 24.84 2.23 4.54
CA SER A 156 25.91 3.05 5.13
C SER A 156 27.27 2.85 4.44
N ASP A 157 27.55 1.62 3.94
CA ASP A 157 28.82 1.29 3.29
C ASP A 157 28.95 1.97 1.91
N GLU A 158 29.95 2.84 1.78
CA GLU A 158 30.21 3.59 0.55
C GLU A 158 30.56 2.69 -0.64
N SER A 159 31.26 1.59 -0.40
CA SER A 159 31.65 0.65 -1.47
C SER A 159 30.43 -0.08 -2.04
N ILE A 160 29.46 -0.42 -1.21
CA ILE A 160 28.17 -0.99 -1.65
C ILE A 160 27.39 0.05 -2.44
N ARG A 161 27.21 1.26 -1.92
CA ARG A 161 26.53 2.36 -2.64
C ARG A 161 27.14 2.59 -4.01
N LYS A 162 28.46 2.66 -4.09
CA LYS A 162 29.18 2.85 -5.36
C LYS A 162 28.98 1.67 -6.33
N SER A 163 28.99 0.44 -5.82
CA SER A 163 28.73 -0.75 -6.65
C SER A 163 27.32 -0.79 -7.21
N LEU A 164 26.34 -0.26 -6.46
CA LEU A 164 24.94 -0.14 -6.85
C LEU A 164 24.62 1.15 -7.64
N GLY A 165 25.59 2.04 -7.83
CA GLY A 165 25.39 3.31 -8.55
C GLY A 165 24.52 4.31 -7.80
N LEU A 166 24.45 4.23 -6.47
CA LEU A 166 23.58 5.09 -5.66
C LEU A 166 24.20 6.45 -5.40
N VAL A 167 23.38 7.50 -5.46
CA VAL A 167 23.73 8.87 -5.06
C VAL A 167 23.39 9.09 -3.58
N GLY A 168 22.25 8.58 -3.11
CA GLY A 168 21.80 8.63 -1.72
C GLY A 168 22.21 7.40 -0.91
N ASP A 169 21.77 7.36 0.32
CA ASP A 169 22.01 6.28 1.28
C ASP A 169 20.78 5.37 1.51
N LYS A 170 19.63 5.74 0.97
CA LYS A 170 18.37 5.00 1.13
C LYS A 170 17.82 4.53 -0.21
N VAL A 171 17.33 3.29 -0.22
CA VAL A 171 16.76 2.65 -1.40
C VAL A 171 15.48 1.90 -1.05
N SER A 172 14.66 1.66 -2.08
CA SER A 172 13.42 0.89 -1.99
C SER A 172 13.67 -0.60 -2.24
N TYR A 173 12.66 -1.43 -1.91
CA TYR A 173 12.61 -2.83 -2.32
C TYR A 173 12.61 -2.95 -3.87
N SER A 174 11.82 -2.11 -4.54
CA SER A 174 11.71 -2.05 -5.99
C SER A 174 13.06 -1.80 -6.69
N PHE A 175 13.92 -0.97 -6.10
CA PHE A 175 15.27 -0.76 -6.62
C PHE A 175 16.05 -2.08 -6.76
N PHE A 176 16.05 -2.93 -5.73
CA PHE A 176 16.76 -4.20 -5.76
C PHE A 176 16.20 -5.17 -6.80
N VAL A 177 14.87 -5.24 -6.93
CA VAL A 177 14.22 -6.09 -7.94
C VAL A 177 14.58 -5.65 -9.35
N ARG A 178 14.60 -4.35 -9.63
CA ARG A 178 14.95 -3.78 -10.94
C ARG A 178 16.44 -3.86 -11.26
N ASN A 179 17.30 -3.95 -10.25
CA ASN A 179 18.76 -3.93 -10.38
C ASN A 179 19.41 -5.20 -9.81
N VAL A 180 18.74 -6.35 -9.94
CA VAL A 180 19.21 -7.62 -9.40
C VAL A 180 20.62 -8.00 -9.92
N GLU A 181 20.94 -7.63 -11.15
CA GLU A 181 22.26 -7.90 -11.76
C GLU A 181 23.39 -7.15 -11.05
N LEU A 182 23.15 -5.93 -10.55
CA LEU A 182 24.12 -5.17 -9.77
C LEU A 182 24.28 -5.73 -8.34
N PHE A 183 23.22 -6.29 -7.79
CA PHE A 183 23.21 -6.81 -6.41
C PHE A 183 23.73 -8.25 -6.32
N SER A 184 23.51 -9.07 -7.36
CA SER A 184 23.90 -10.49 -7.38
C SER A 184 25.38 -10.76 -7.07
N PRO A 185 26.38 -10.00 -7.60
CA PRO A 185 27.78 -10.22 -7.26
C PRO A 185 28.10 -9.95 -5.78
N LEU A 186 27.43 -8.97 -5.16
CA LEU A 186 27.58 -8.65 -3.74
C LEU A 186 27.02 -9.79 -2.87
N MET A 187 25.91 -10.37 -3.29
CA MET A 187 25.30 -11.51 -2.60
C MET A 187 26.14 -12.77 -2.73
N GLN A 188 26.78 -12.99 -3.88
CA GLN A 188 27.67 -14.11 -4.06
C GLN A 188 28.89 -14.03 -3.13
N ASP A 189 29.50 -12.84 -3.00
CA ASP A 189 30.58 -12.56 -2.03
C ASP A 189 30.17 -12.90 -0.59
N LEU A 190 28.96 -12.48 -0.19
CA LEU A 190 28.42 -12.79 1.14
C LEU A 190 28.22 -14.29 1.37
N ILE A 191 27.71 -15.03 0.37
CA ILE A 191 27.41 -16.46 0.48
C ILE A 191 28.71 -17.31 0.50
N GLU A 192 29.70 -16.92 -0.28
CA GLU A 192 30.98 -17.65 -0.38
C GLU A 192 31.90 -17.39 0.82
N THR A 193 31.70 -16.27 1.53
CA THR A 193 32.51 -15.92 2.70
C THR A 193 31.95 -16.51 3.99
N LYS A 194 32.75 -17.33 4.66
CA LYS A 194 32.34 -17.89 5.97
C LYS A 194 32.13 -16.79 7.02
N PRO A 195 31.13 -16.95 7.92
CA PRO A 195 30.79 -15.93 8.92
C PRO A 195 31.98 -15.46 9.79
N GLU A 196 32.93 -16.36 10.09
CA GLU A 196 34.11 -16.00 10.87
C GLU A 196 35.08 -15.04 10.15
N ASN A 197 34.94 -14.90 8.82
CA ASN A 197 35.73 -13.99 7.99
C ASN A 197 34.94 -12.76 7.54
N TRP A 198 33.75 -12.53 8.06
CA TRP A 198 32.91 -11.39 7.68
C TRP A 198 33.56 -10.06 8.09
N THR A 199 33.52 -9.14 7.18
CA THR A 199 33.90 -7.73 7.36
C THR A 199 32.66 -6.87 7.63
N ALA A 200 32.83 -5.59 7.92
CA ALA A 200 31.72 -4.64 8.05
C ALA A 200 30.81 -4.64 6.81
N LYS A 201 31.38 -4.77 5.61
CA LYS A 201 30.62 -4.90 4.35
C LYS A 201 29.67 -6.11 4.34
N HIS A 202 30.12 -7.27 4.83
CA HIS A 202 29.30 -8.48 4.88
C HIS A 202 28.14 -8.34 5.88
N TYR A 203 28.35 -7.71 7.03
CA TYR A 203 27.28 -7.42 7.99
C TYR A 203 26.27 -6.43 7.41
N GLU A 204 26.72 -5.44 6.65
CA GLU A 204 25.83 -4.51 5.93
C GLU A 204 25.00 -5.24 4.88
N LEU A 205 25.60 -6.14 4.09
CA LEU A 205 24.87 -6.97 3.12
C LEU A 205 23.83 -7.86 3.80
N GLN A 206 24.16 -8.44 4.96
CA GLN A 206 23.21 -9.21 5.76
C GLN A 206 22.06 -8.36 6.24
N TYR A 207 22.33 -7.12 6.70
CA TYR A 207 21.30 -6.17 7.10
C TYR A 207 20.36 -5.83 5.93
N ILE A 208 20.92 -5.57 4.74
CA ILE A 208 20.13 -5.32 3.52
C ILE A 208 19.20 -6.50 3.23
N VAL A 209 19.71 -7.74 3.26
CA VAL A 209 18.88 -8.94 3.04
C VAL A 209 17.78 -9.08 4.07
N THR A 210 18.08 -8.84 5.33
CA THR A 210 17.08 -8.88 6.41
C THR A 210 16.01 -7.82 6.20
N SER A 211 16.39 -6.60 5.83
CA SER A 211 15.46 -5.50 5.52
C SER A 211 14.57 -5.81 4.32
N LEU A 212 15.12 -6.40 3.25
CA LEU A 212 14.34 -6.87 2.11
C LEU A 212 13.30 -7.89 2.54
N HIS A 213 13.69 -8.87 3.38
CA HIS A 213 12.78 -9.90 3.86
C HIS A 213 11.66 -9.32 4.76
N GLU A 214 11.97 -8.33 5.59
CA GLU A 214 10.95 -7.63 6.40
C GLU A 214 9.94 -6.89 5.52
N ILE A 215 10.38 -6.24 4.43
CA ILE A 215 9.51 -5.54 3.49
C ILE A 215 8.66 -6.53 2.68
N GLU A 216 9.16 -7.72 2.39
CA GLU A 216 8.40 -8.79 1.72
C GLU A 216 7.13 -9.20 2.45
N ARG A 217 7.01 -8.94 3.74
CA ARG A 217 5.80 -9.21 4.52
C ARG A 217 4.57 -8.47 3.99
N TYR A 218 4.76 -7.40 3.22
CA TYR A 218 3.69 -6.61 2.59
C TYR A 218 3.29 -7.11 1.19
N LYS A 219 3.84 -8.22 0.70
CA LYS A 219 3.50 -8.80 -0.62
C LYS A 219 2.03 -9.17 -0.81
N TYR A 220 1.27 -9.27 0.27
CA TYR A 220 -0.19 -9.48 0.21
C TYR A 220 -0.95 -8.24 -0.26
N ALA A 221 -0.37 -7.04 -0.16
CA ALA A 221 -1.01 -5.76 -0.42
C ALA A 221 -1.15 -5.49 -1.93
N LYS A 222 -2.12 -6.16 -2.57
CA LYS A 222 -2.32 -6.20 -4.02
C LYS A 222 -3.60 -5.48 -4.48
N ALA A 223 -4.17 -4.61 -3.65
CA ALA A 223 -5.42 -3.91 -3.94
C ALA A 223 -5.31 -2.92 -5.12
N ILE A 224 -4.15 -2.32 -5.34
CA ILE A 224 -3.94 -1.28 -6.36
C ILE A 224 -3.38 -1.89 -7.65
N LYS A 225 -4.28 -2.22 -8.59
CA LYS A 225 -3.95 -2.85 -9.88
C LYS A 225 -3.87 -1.79 -10.98
N ILE A 226 -2.73 -1.13 -11.10
CA ILE A 226 -2.49 0.01 -11.99
C ILE A 226 -1.47 -0.29 -13.11
N ILE A 227 -0.86 -1.48 -13.13
CA ILE A 227 0.14 -1.86 -14.14
C ILE A 227 -0.51 -2.81 -15.14
N PRO A 228 -0.52 -2.47 -16.45
CA PRO A 228 -1.09 -3.32 -17.47
C PRO A 228 -0.42 -4.70 -17.54
N PRO A 229 -1.15 -5.76 -17.89
CA PRO A 229 -0.58 -7.08 -18.11
C PRO A 229 0.20 -7.12 -19.43
N ILE A 230 1.03 -8.17 -19.60
CA ILE A 230 1.75 -8.41 -20.85
C ILE A 230 0.80 -8.82 -21.99
N LYS A 231 -0.32 -9.46 -21.65
CA LYS A 231 -1.34 -9.93 -22.61
C LYS A 231 -2.65 -9.19 -22.36
N ASP A 232 -3.28 -8.69 -23.42
CA ASP A 232 -4.47 -7.83 -23.37
C ASP A 232 -5.66 -8.39 -22.57
N ASN A 233 -5.78 -9.70 -22.43
CA ASN A 233 -6.91 -10.33 -21.73
C ASN A 233 -6.59 -10.74 -20.30
N ASP A 234 -5.37 -10.50 -19.82
CA ASP A 234 -4.99 -10.83 -18.45
C ASP A 234 -5.42 -9.71 -17.47
N ASN A 235 -5.44 -10.04 -16.19
CA ASN A 235 -5.70 -9.03 -15.16
C ASN A 235 -4.53 -8.06 -15.04
N TRP A 236 -4.85 -6.80 -14.77
CA TRP A 236 -3.86 -5.80 -14.39
C TRP A 236 -3.16 -6.21 -13.09
N LEU A 237 -1.94 -5.74 -12.96
CA LEU A 237 -1.02 -6.11 -11.89
C LEU A 237 -0.90 -4.99 -10.86
N SER A 238 -0.74 -5.37 -9.61
CA SER A 238 -0.30 -4.46 -8.56
C SER A 238 1.23 -4.30 -8.62
N PRO A 239 1.81 -3.27 -7.95
CA PRO A 239 3.25 -3.21 -7.77
C PRO A 239 3.83 -4.49 -7.18
N TRP A 240 3.19 -5.06 -6.16
CA TRP A 240 3.63 -6.31 -5.54
C TRP A 240 3.52 -7.53 -6.45
N ASP A 241 2.56 -7.58 -7.37
CA ASP A 241 2.51 -8.65 -8.38
C ASP A 241 3.76 -8.60 -9.26
N ILE A 242 4.19 -7.41 -9.66
CA ILE A 242 5.42 -7.25 -10.45
C ILE A 242 6.66 -7.64 -9.65
N MET A 243 6.75 -7.27 -8.38
CA MET A 243 7.89 -7.66 -7.52
C MET A 243 8.05 -9.18 -7.40
N ASP A 244 6.96 -9.94 -7.53
CA ASP A 244 6.94 -11.40 -7.47
C ASP A 244 7.12 -12.09 -8.85
N HIS A 245 6.96 -11.36 -9.96
CA HIS A 245 6.98 -11.97 -11.30
C HIS A 245 8.41 -12.33 -11.74
N LYS A 246 8.56 -13.55 -12.29
CA LYS A 246 9.83 -14.02 -12.86
C LYS A 246 10.14 -13.38 -14.23
N ILE A 247 9.13 -12.86 -14.90
CA ILE A 247 9.24 -12.22 -16.22
C ILE A 247 8.60 -10.84 -16.12
N ILE A 248 9.41 -9.82 -16.30
CA ILE A 248 9.00 -8.41 -16.31
C ILE A 248 9.49 -7.84 -17.64
N THR A 249 8.62 -7.12 -18.36
CA THR A 249 8.99 -6.43 -19.59
C THR A 249 9.74 -5.12 -19.28
N GLU A 250 10.52 -4.61 -20.24
CA GLU A 250 11.18 -3.32 -20.11
C GLU A 250 10.18 -2.19 -19.87
N ASP A 251 8.99 -2.26 -20.47
CA ASP A 251 7.95 -1.23 -20.31
C ASP A 251 7.33 -1.28 -18.93
N GLN A 252 7.09 -2.47 -18.37
CA GLN A 252 6.67 -2.60 -16.97
C GLN A 252 7.75 -2.10 -15.99
N ILE A 253 9.04 -2.33 -16.27
CA ILE A 253 10.14 -1.77 -15.47
C ILE A 253 10.11 -0.24 -15.47
N LYS A 254 9.87 0.37 -16.65
CA LYS A 254 9.78 1.84 -16.77
C LYS A 254 8.57 2.40 -16.02
N LEU A 255 7.39 1.74 -16.14
CA LEU A 255 6.18 2.15 -15.41
C LEU A 255 6.39 2.11 -13.89
N ILE A 256 7.02 1.04 -13.38
CA ILE A 256 7.35 0.91 -11.96
C ILE A 256 8.33 1.99 -11.52
N ALA A 257 9.34 2.31 -12.34
CA ALA A 257 10.29 3.36 -12.02
C ALA A 257 9.62 4.73 -11.90
N ASP A 258 8.68 5.07 -12.81
CA ASP A 258 7.94 6.33 -12.73
C ASP A 258 7.05 6.39 -11.48
N LEU A 259 6.37 5.29 -11.14
CA LEU A 259 5.57 5.22 -9.90
C LEU A 259 6.45 5.36 -8.65
N GLU A 260 7.60 4.70 -8.62
CA GLU A 260 8.55 4.81 -7.51
C GLU A 260 9.07 6.25 -7.37
N TYR A 261 9.45 6.89 -8.47
CA TYR A 261 9.91 8.30 -8.46
C TYR A 261 8.79 9.25 -8.02
N ALA A 262 7.54 9.02 -8.45
CA ALA A 262 6.40 9.81 -8.01
C ALA A 262 6.16 9.67 -6.50
N VAL A 263 6.25 8.45 -5.95
CA VAL A 263 6.12 8.18 -4.51
C VAL A 263 7.26 8.85 -3.73
N GLN A 264 8.51 8.69 -4.15
CA GLN A 264 9.66 9.30 -3.48
C GLN A 264 9.61 10.83 -3.54
N ALA A 265 9.26 11.41 -4.70
CA ALA A 265 9.05 12.84 -4.83
C ALA A 265 7.93 13.36 -3.92
N SER A 266 6.86 12.55 -3.73
CA SER A 266 5.78 12.88 -2.78
C SER A 266 6.29 12.93 -1.33
N LEU A 267 7.10 11.96 -0.93
CA LEU A 267 7.70 11.93 0.41
C LEU A 267 8.64 13.11 0.67
N GLU A 268 9.31 13.60 -0.36
CA GLU A 268 10.21 14.75 -0.30
C GLU A 268 9.50 16.10 -0.49
N ASN A 269 8.18 16.12 -0.71
CA ASN A 269 7.41 17.31 -1.08
C ASN A 269 7.98 18.04 -2.30
N SER A 270 8.47 17.29 -3.29
CA SER A 270 9.09 17.81 -4.52
C SER A 270 8.05 18.28 -5.52
N ASP A 271 8.36 19.35 -6.26
CA ASP A 271 7.50 19.85 -7.35
C ASP A 271 7.46 18.91 -8.57
N ASN A 272 8.35 17.90 -8.63
CA ASN A 272 8.48 16.98 -9.79
C ASN A 272 7.42 15.87 -9.85
N ILE A 273 6.59 15.71 -8.82
CA ILE A 273 5.56 14.65 -8.76
C ILE A 273 4.68 14.64 -10.02
N ALA A 274 4.23 15.83 -10.45
CA ALA A 274 3.36 15.96 -11.61
C ALA A 274 4.03 15.45 -12.91
N GLU A 275 5.33 15.66 -13.07
CA GLU A 275 6.12 15.19 -14.22
C GLU A 275 6.14 13.66 -14.27
N TYR A 276 6.49 12.99 -13.17
CA TYR A 276 6.52 11.51 -13.10
C TYR A 276 5.16 10.89 -13.36
N ILE A 277 4.08 11.49 -12.85
CA ILE A 277 2.72 11.00 -13.11
C ILE A 277 2.32 11.21 -14.58
N VAL A 278 2.72 12.31 -15.19
CA VAL A 278 2.48 12.55 -16.63
C VAL A 278 3.26 11.54 -17.47
N ASP A 279 4.51 11.25 -17.14
CA ASP A 279 5.34 10.27 -17.83
C ASP A 279 4.74 8.86 -17.72
N TYR A 280 4.32 8.47 -16.53
CA TYR A 280 3.61 7.22 -16.28
C TYR A 280 2.34 7.11 -17.16
N LYS A 281 1.49 8.16 -17.16
CA LYS A 281 0.25 8.18 -17.97
C LYS A 281 0.51 8.15 -19.47
N ASN A 282 1.58 8.79 -19.95
CA ASN A 282 1.94 8.78 -21.36
C ASN A 282 2.40 7.39 -21.81
N LYS A 283 3.18 6.68 -20.98
CA LYS A 283 3.58 5.29 -21.23
C LYS A 283 2.39 4.34 -21.27
N LEU A 284 1.42 4.51 -20.35
CA LEU A 284 0.19 3.72 -20.38
C LEU A 284 -0.61 3.88 -21.68
N LYS A 285 -0.61 5.07 -22.30
CA LYS A 285 -1.33 5.32 -23.57
C LYS A 285 -0.65 4.73 -24.78
N SER A 286 0.65 4.47 -24.72
CA SER A 286 1.39 3.84 -25.82
C SER A 286 1.15 2.34 -25.94
N ASP A 287 0.64 1.72 -24.85
CA ASP A 287 0.48 0.26 -24.70
C ASP A 287 -0.99 -0.19 -24.72
N ILE A 288 -1.93 0.76 -24.86
CA ILE A 288 -3.38 0.53 -25.03
C ILE A 288 -3.79 0.94 -26.44
#